data_c0be02cfdce625d6b49f139c1e214acf
#
_entry.id   c0be02cfdce625d6b49f139c1e214acf
#
_cell.length_a   1.000
_cell.length_b   1.000
_cell.length_c   1.000
_cell.angle_alpha   90.00
_cell.angle_beta   90.00
_cell.angle_gamma   90.00
#
_symmetry.space_group_name_H-M   'P 1'
#
loop_
_entity.id
_entity.type
_entity.pdbx_description
1 polymer ?
#
loop_
_entity_poly.entity_id
_entity_poly.type
_entity_poly.pdbx_seq_one_letter_code
_entity_poly.pdbx_strand_id
1 'polypeptide(L)'
;RPHHLNLAAADVEPPATDYRLAIAYRDDEELEKQVGRIQDAFDRGRGWTILANQGVYFSDDPERDGDIAMLFPGQGTQYLGMLMDLKEKFPTVARTYDEADEVMRPVLDGENLTDFIDPDEWDDEAHERLKQTEITQPAVLAADTALLKLLGKFGIEPDLVAGHSLGEYGALIAAEVMPLEEAFRTVARRGTAMAEAS
;
A
#
# COMPACT_ATOMS: atom_id res chain seq x y z
N ARG A 1 -24.00 19.01 1.11
CA ARG A 1 -24.26 17.57 1.34
C ARG A 1 -22.91 16.88 1.22
N PRO A 2 -22.47 16.10 2.20
CA PRO A 2 -21.25 15.35 2.04
C PRO A 2 -21.40 14.39 0.86
N HIS A 3 -20.49 14.47 -0.10
CA HIS A 3 -20.38 13.46 -1.13
C HIS A 3 -19.68 12.27 -0.46
N HIS A 4 -20.38 11.16 -0.32
CA HIS A 4 -19.79 9.92 0.16
C HIS A 4 -18.77 9.45 -0.88
N LEU A 5 -17.50 9.61 -0.59
CA LEU A 5 -16.43 8.88 -1.28
C LEU A 5 -16.52 7.42 -0.82
N ASN A 6 -17.25 6.62 -1.55
CA ASN A 6 -17.17 5.18 -1.39
C ASN A 6 -15.88 4.74 -2.08
N LEU A 7 -14.83 4.52 -1.30
CA LEU A 7 -13.52 4.08 -1.80
C LEU A 7 -13.57 2.72 -2.53
N ALA A 8 -14.66 1.96 -2.36
CA ALA A 8 -14.94 0.77 -3.15
C ALA A 8 -15.22 1.07 -4.65
N ALA A 9 -15.39 2.33 -5.02
CA ALA A 9 -15.58 2.78 -6.40
C ALA A 9 -14.36 3.58 -6.92
N ALA A 10 -13.17 3.22 -6.51
CA ALA A 10 -11.92 3.97 -6.64
C ALA A 10 -11.30 4.07 -8.05
N ASP A 11 -12.10 4.26 -9.08
CA ASP A 11 -11.64 4.79 -10.37
C ASP A 11 -12.00 6.28 -10.53
N VAL A 12 -12.37 6.95 -9.43
CA VAL A 12 -12.75 8.37 -9.45
C VAL A 12 -11.60 9.20 -8.89
N GLU A 13 -10.99 10.03 -9.72
CA GLU A 13 -10.06 11.05 -9.25
C GLU A 13 -10.76 11.94 -8.21
N PRO A 14 -10.15 12.18 -7.04
CA PRO A 14 -10.73 13.08 -6.06
C PRO A 14 -10.84 14.49 -6.67
N PRO A 15 -11.99 15.16 -6.50
CA PRO A 15 -12.18 16.49 -7.06
C PRO A 15 -11.14 17.47 -6.49
N ALA A 16 -10.58 18.31 -7.34
CA ALA A 16 -9.74 19.43 -6.90
C ALA A 16 -10.58 20.38 -6.05
N THR A 17 -10.34 20.44 -4.75
CA THR A 17 -11.05 21.29 -3.79
C THR A 17 -10.09 21.78 -2.72
N ASP A 18 -10.37 22.99 -2.21
CA ASP A 18 -9.60 23.58 -1.11
C ASP A 18 -9.94 22.93 0.24
N TYR A 19 -11.08 22.25 0.32
CA TYR A 19 -11.53 21.56 1.53
C TYR A 19 -11.45 20.05 1.35
N ARG A 20 -10.76 19.39 2.27
CA ARG A 20 -10.64 17.93 2.27
C ARG A 20 -11.08 17.35 3.61
N LEU A 21 -11.87 16.29 3.54
CA LEU A 21 -12.33 15.54 4.71
C LEU A 21 -12.14 14.05 4.43
N ALA A 22 -11.39 13.38 5.28
CA ALA A 22 -11.23 11.94 5.25
C ALA A 22 -11.73 11.33 6.57
N ILE A 23 -12.46 10.22 6.49
CA ILE A 23 -13.06 9.54 7.63
C ILE A 23 -12.68 8.07 7.55
N ALA A 24 -11.96 7.57 8.56
CA ALA A 24 -11.76 6.14 8.76
C ALA A 24 -12.90 5.61 9.65
N TYR A 25 -13.63 4.60 9.17
CA TYR A 25 -14.74 3.99 9.91
C TYR A 25 -14.81 2.49 9.63
N ARG A 26 -15.39 1.73 10.55
CA ARG A 26 -15.54 0.26 10.45
C ARG A 26 -16.91 -0.16 9.92
N ASP A 27 -17.95 0.60 10.28
CA ASP A 27 -19.34 0.31 9.96
C ASP A 27 -20.17 1.60 9.83
N ASP A 28 -21.39 1.47 9.35
CA ASP A 28 -22.28 2.61 9.10
C ASP A 28 -22.66 3.35 10.38
N GLU A 29 -22.77 2.65 11.53
CA GLU A 29 -23.08 3.27 12.81
C GLU A 29 -21.93 4.19 13.27
N GLU A 30 -20.69 3.74 13.11
CA GLU A 30 -19.51 4.56 13.38
C GLU A 30 -19.46 5.77 12.44
N LEU A 31 -19.75 5.58 11.15
CA LEU A 31 -19.80 6.67 10.17
C LEU A 31 -20.84 7.72 10.55
N GLU A 32 -22.08 7.34 10.89
CA GLU A 32 -23.12 8.27 11.32
C GLU A 32 -22.69 9.06 12.57
N LYS A 33 -22.08 8.39 13.54
CA LYS A 33 -21.56 9.03 14.75
C LYS A 33 -20.44 10.03 14.44
N GLN A 34 -19.54 9.70 13.51
CA GLN A 34 -18.49 10.60 13.09
C GLN A 34 -19.06 11.82 12.35
N VAL A 35 -20.04 11.62 11.47
CA VAL A 35 -20.72 12.72 10.75
C VAL A 35 -21.33 13.72 11.74
N GLY A 36 -22.01 13.27 12.79
CA GLY A 36 -22.55 14.15 13.84
C GLY A 36 -21.47 14.98 14.55
N ARG A 37 -20.33 14.36 14.87
CA ARG A 37 -19.19 15.06 15.50
C ARG A 37 -18.52 16.06 14.58
N ILE A 38 -18.42 15.73 13.28
CA ILE A 38 -17.89 16.63 12.25
C ILE A 38 -18.75 17.87 12.15
N GLN A 39 -20.09 17.72 12.16
CA GLN A 39 -21.01 18.84 12.12
C GLN A 39 -20.84 19.76 13.34
N ASP A 40 -20.74 19.17 14.51
CA ASP A 40 -20.44 19.89 15.75
C ASP A 40 -19.09 20.65 15.69
N ALA A 41 -18.08 20.06 15.07
CA ALA A 41 -16.76 20.69 14.93
C ALA A 41 -16.80 21.89 13.96
N PHE A 42 -17.53 21.78 12.85
CA PHE A 42 -17.76 22.89 11.94
C PHE A 42 -18.52 24.05 12.61
N ASP A 43 -19.60 23.75 13.32
CA ASP A 43 -20.43 24.74 14.02
C ASP A 43 -19.64 25.49 15.10
N ARG A 44 -18.71 24.82 15.76
CA ARG A 44 -17.88 25.40 16.83
C ARG A 44 -16.55 25.97 16.34
N GLY A 45 -16.14 25.71 15.12
CA GLY A 45 -14.84 26.09 14.55
C GLY A 45 -13.63 25.48 15.30
N ARG A 46 -13.82 24.34 15.99
CA ARG A 46 -12.77 23.68 16.80
C ARG A 46 -13.06 22.20 17.02
N GLY A 47 -12.05 21.48 17.52
CA GLY A 47 -12.18 20.06 17.87
C GLY A 47 -11.52 19.11 16.88
N TRP A 48 -10.94 19.62 15.81
CA TRP A 48 -10.32 18.84 14.73
C TRP A 48 -9.19 17.94 15.21
N THR A 49 -8.34 18.41 16.14
CA THR A 49 -7.27 17.59 16.75
C THR A 49 -7.80 16.37 17.49
N ILE A 50 -8.96 16.52 18.16
CA ILE A 50 -9.59 15.39 18.86
C ILE A 50 -10.18 14.41 17.85
N LEU A 51 -10.79 14.92 16.80
CA LEU A 51 -11.36 14.12 15.72
C LEU A 51 -10.28 13.37 14.92
N ALA A 52 -9.10 13.98 14.71
CA ALA A 52 -7.98 13.31 14.06
C ALA A 52 -7.53 12.05 14.82
N ASN A 53 -7.51 12.09 16.14
CA ASN A 53 -7.24 10.91 16.98
C ASN A 53 -8.34 9.82 16.89
N GLN A 54 -9.47 10.13 16.27
CA GLN A 54 -10.61 9.25 16.07
C GLN A 54 -10.81 8.87 14.58
N GLY A 55 -9.80 9.12 13.75
CA GLY A 55 -9.82 8.78 12.34
C GLY A 55 -10.56 9.78 11.44
N VAL A 56 -10.81 11.01 11.90
CA VAL A 56 -11.41 12.07 11.09
C VAL A 56 -10.39 13.17 10.83
N TYR A 57 -10.02 13.35 9.58
CA TYR A 57 -9.02 14.33 9.15
C TYR A 57 -9.68 15.39 8.29
N PHE A 58 -9.52 16.64 8.65
CA PHE A 58 -10.03 17.81 7.91
C PHE A 58 -8.91 18.79 7.64
N SER A 59 -8.88 19.33 6.41
CA SER A 59 -8.03 20.43 6.02
C SER A 59 -8.82 21.42 5.20
N ASP A 60 -8.69 22.71 5.53
CA ASP A 60 -9.24 23.87 4.81
C ASP A 60 -8.15 24.63 4.05
N ASP A 61 -6.90 24.26 4.25
CA ASP A 61 -5.74 24.78 3.53
C ASP A 61 -4.79 23.60 3.25
N PRO A 62 -5.11 22.74 2.26
CA PRO A 62 -4.20 21.68 1.89
C PRO A 62 -2.90 22.29 1.38
N GLU A 63 -1.80 22.04 2.07
CA GLU A 63 -0.47 22.37 1.57
C GLU A 63 -0.30 21.76 0.18
N ARG A 64 -0.24 22.63 -0.83
CA ARG A 64 -0.12 22.22 -2.23
C ARG A 64 1.32 22.39 -2.75
N ASP A 65 2.15 23.06 -1.96
CA ASP A 65 3.49 23.50 -2.36
C ASP A 65 4.61 22.64 -1.74
N GLY A 66 4.25 21.55 -1.05
CA GLY A 66 5.20 20.61 -0.46
C GLY A 66 5.51 19.46 -1.39
N ASP A 67 6.79 19.07 -1.48
CA ASP A 67 7.22 17.85 -2.17
C ASP A 67 6.86 16.59 -1.36
N ILE A 68 6.42 15.54 -2.04
CA ILE A 68 6.14 14.22 -1.45
C ILE A 68 7.36 13.35 -1.65
N ALA A 69 7.97 12.88 -0.56
CA ALA A 69 9.01 11.88 -0.58
C ALA A 69 8.44 10.50 -0.21
N MET A 70 8.58 9.52 -1.10
CA MET A 70 8.24 8.13 -0.79
C MET A 70 9.49 7.32 -0.45
N LEU A 71 9.43 6.65 0.69
CA LEU A 71 10.53 5.84 1.20
C LEU A 71 10.14 4.35 1.13
N PHE A 72 10.94 3.57 0.40
CA PHE A 72 10.71 2.14 0.21
C PHE A 72 11.54 1.35 1.21
N PRO A 73 10.91 0.46 2.01
CA PRO A 73 11.60 -0.30 3.04
C PRO A 73 12.45 -1.41 2.45
N GLY A 74 13.37 -1.91 3.28
CA GLY A 74 14.10 -3.13 3.01
C GLY A 74 13.37 -4.38 3.49
N GLN A 75 14.02 -5.51 3.31
CA GLN A 75 13.62 -6.81 3.85
C GLN A 75 13.48 -6.74 5.38
N GLY A 76 12.48 -7.42 5.96
CA GLY A 76 12.15 -7.43 7.38
C GLY A 76 10.83 -6.76 7.73
N THR A 77 10.15 -6.19 6.75
CA THR A 77 8.83 -5.55 6.91
C THR A 77 7.67 -6.44 6.49
N GLN A 78 7.95 -7.64 5.96
CA GLN A 78 6.94 -8.60 5.53
C GLN A 78 6.15 -9.18 6.72
N TYR A 79 4.89 -9.49 6.48
CA TYR A 79 4.02 -10.20 7.40
C TYR A 79 2.97 -11.01 6.63
N LEU A 80 2.43 -12.07 7.23
CA LEU A 80 1.37 -12.87 6.62
C LEU A 80 0.12 -12.02 6.39
N GLY A 81 -0.55 -12.23 5.27
CA GLY A 81 -1.72 -11.46 4.86
C GLY A 81 -1.42 -10.03 4.41
N MET A 82 -0.16 -9.71 4.10
CA MET A 82 0.28 -8.36 3.75
C MET A 82 -0.51 -7.79 2.57
N LEU A 83 -1.33 -6.75 2.84
CA LEU A 83 -2.22 -6.05 1.91
C LEU A 83 -3.32 -6.92 1.26
N MET A 84 -3.62 -8.11 1.77
CA MET A 84 -4.66 -8.95 1.18
C MET A 84 -6.05 -8.35 1.33
N ASP A 85 -6.31 -7.63 2.41
CA ASP A 85 -7.54 -6.85 2.59
C ASP A 85 -7.69 -5.71 1.55
N LEU A 86 -6.58 -5.13 1.10
CA LEU A 86 -6.58 -4.17 0.00
C LEU A 86 -6.68 -4.86 -1.37
N LYS A 87 -6.09 -6.05 -1.53
CA LYS A 87 -6.23 -6.86 -2.75
C LYS A 87 -7.70 -7.18 -3.03
N GLU A 88 -8.48 -7.54 -1.98
CA GLU A 88 -9.91 -7.80 -2.11
C GLU A 88 -10.72 -6.56 -2.53
N LYS A 89 -10.31 -5.37 -2.08
CA LYS A 89 -11.07 -4.13 -2.27
C LYS A 89 -10.67 -3.35 -3.52
N PHE A 90 -9.42 -3.42 -3.91
CA PHE A 90 -8.85 -2.57 -4.96
C PHE A 90 -8.29 -3.38 -6.13
N PRO A 91 -8.93 -3.31 -7.31
CA PRO A 91 -8.46 -4.03 -8.50
C PRO A 91 -7.02 -3.68 -8.90
N THR A 92 -6.54 -2.49 -8.57
CA THR A 92 -5.15 -2.08 -8.82
C THR A 92 -4.17 -2.91 -7.98
N VAL A 93 -4.50 -3.14 -6.71
CA VAL A 93 -3.69 -3.99 -5.83
C VAL A 93 -3.73 -5.43 -6.31
N ALA A 94 -4.95 -5.96 -6.62
CA ALA A 94 -5.11 -7.32 -7.12
C ALA A 94 -4.25 -7.57 -8.36
N ARG A 95 -4.34 -6.71 -9.37
CA ARG A 95 -3.53 -6.85 -10.61
C ARG A 95 -2.03 -6.83 -10.34
N THR A 96 -1.55 -6.02 -9.38
CA THR A 96 -0.12 -5.98 -9.07
C THR A 96 0.37 -7.28 -8.46
N TYR A 97 -0.43 -7.90 -7.59
CA TYR A 97 -0.10 -9.23 -7.06
C TYR A 97 -0.22 -10.33 -8.12
N ASP A 98 -1.21 -10.27 -9.01
CA ASP A 98 -1.34 -11.20 -10.13
C ASP A 98 -0.12 -11.11 -11.08
N GLU A 99 0.35 -9.88 -11.39
CA GLU A 99 1.59 -9.64 -12.16
C GLU A 99 2.81 -10.22 -11.45
N ALA A 100 2.89 -10.07 -10.11
CA ALA A 100 3.96 -10.65 -9.31
C ALA A 100 3.95 -12.19 -9.34
N ASP A 101 2.77 -12.79 -9.20
CA ASP A 101 2.59 -14.25 -9.28
C ASP A 101 3.02 -14.79 -10.64
N GLU A 102 2.64 -14.15 -11.75
CA GLU A 102 3.04 -14.57 -13.10
C GLU A 102 4.56 -14.58 -13.27
N VAL A 103 5.25 -13.53 -12.80
CA VAL A 103 6.71 -13.41 -12.94
C VAL A 103 7.43 -14.37 -12.00
N MET A 104 6.90 -14.58 -10.79
CA MET A 104 7.56 -15.38 -9.76
C MET A 104 7.29 -16.88 -9.87
N ARG A 105 6.17 -17.31 -10.43
CA ARG A 105 5.81 -18.73 -10.54
C ARG A 105 6.89 -19.62 -11.12
N PRO A 106 7.61 -19.25 -12.20
CA PRO A 106 8.72 -20.07 -12.72
C PRO A 106 9.94 -20.16 -11.78
N VAL A 107 10.06 -19.25 -10.82
CA VAL A 107 11.18 -19.19 -9.87
C VAL A 107 10.80 -19.93 -8.57
N LEU A 108 9.51 -20.03 -8.28
CA LEU A 108 8.95 -20.64 -7.07
C LEU A 108 8.40 -22.06 -7.33
N ASP A 109 9.03 -22.81 -8.26
CA ASP A 109 8.66 -24.19 -8.58
C ASP A 109 7.16 -24.39 -8.94
N GLY A 110 6.51 -23.33 -9.45
CA GLY A 110 5.12 -23.33 -9.87
C GLY A 110 4.13 -22.79 -8.84
N GLU A 111 4.57 -22.46 -7.63
CA GLU A 111 3.75 -21.80 -6.60
C GLU A 111 3.59 -20.29 -6.91
N ASN A 112 2.50 -19.70 -6.44
CA ASN A 112 2.31 -18.25 -6.50
C ASN A 112 3.04 -17.57 -5.35
N LEU A 113 3.52 -16.37 -5.56
CA LEU A 113 4.08 -15.56 -4.47
C LEU A 113 3.03 -15.25 -3.40
N THR A 114 1.78 -15.08 -3.82
CA THR A 114 0.66 -14.84 -2.90
C THR A 114 0.36 -16.02 -2.00
N ASP A 115 0.66 -17.27 -2.38
CA ASP A 115 0.46 -18.46 -1.53
C ASP A 115 1.43 -18.46 -0.32
N PHE A 116 2.57 -17.76 -0.42
CA PHE A 116 3.49 -17.53 0.69
C PHE A 116 3.09 -16.35 1.57
N ILE A 117 2.42 -15.34 1.00
CA ILE A 117 1.98 -14.15 1.72
C ILE A 117 0.71 -14.44 2.52
N ASP A 118 -0.23 -15.16 1.94
CA ASP A 118 -1.54 -15.49 2.51
C ASP A 118 -1.85 -16.99 2.35
N PRO A 119 -1.14 -17.86 3.08
CA PRO A 119 -1.39 -19.28 3.09
C PRO A 119 -2.70 -19.62 3.84
N ASP A 120 -3.24 -20.82 3.62
CA ASP A 120 -4.46 -21.29 4.28
C ASP A 120 -4.33 -21.31 5.82
N GLU A 121 -3.14 -21.59 6.34
CA GLU A 121 -2.83 -21.61 7.79
C GLU A 121 -1.70 -20.63 8.10
N TRP A 122 -1.94 -19.77 9.10
CA TRP A 122 -0.96 -18.77 9.56
C TRP A 122 -0.23 -19.29 10.81
N ASP A 123 0.63 -20.27 10.60
CA ASP A 123 1.43 -20.92 11.62
C ASP A 123 2.91 -20.49 11.61
N ASP A 124 3.72 -21.07 12.47
CA ASP A 124 5.15 -20.77 12.55
C ASP A 124 5.88 -21.17 11.25
N GLU A 125 5.45 -22.25 10.59
CA GLU A 125 6.05 -22.70 9.33
C GLU A 125 5.80 -21.70 8.21
N ALA A 126 4.58 -21.20 8.08
CA ALA A 126 4.21 -20.16 7.13
C ALA A 126 5.03 -18.87 7.35
N HIS A 127 5.22 -18.46 8.61
CA HIS A 127 6.06 -17.34 8.96
C HIS A 127 7.52 -17.55 8.54
N GLU A 128 8.09 -18.74 8.79
CA GLU A 128 9.47 -19.04 8.40
C GLU A 128 9.64 -19.14 6.88
N ARG A 129 8.65 -19.67 6.15
CA ARG A 129 8.65 -19.68 4.68
C ARG A 129 8.68 -18.25 4.13
N LEU A 130 7.83 -17.34 4.63
CA LEU A 130 7.80 -15.95 4.18
C LEU A 130 9.09 -15.18 4.52
N LYS A 131 9.86 -15.60 5.53
CA LYS A 131 11.15 -14.98 5.88
C LYS A 131 12.30 -15.40 4.97
N GLN A 132 12.16 -16.44 4.19
CA GLN A 132 13.20 -16.86 3.24
C GLN A 132 13.49 -15.70 2.28
N THR A 133 14.76 -15.40 2.08
CA THR A 133 15.21 -14.19 1.39
C THR A 133 14.69 -14.14 -0.05
N GLU A 134 14.66 -15.28 -0.73
CA GLU A 134 14.12 -15.46 -2.09
C GLU A 134 12.60 -15.22 -2.19
N ILE A 135 11.87 -15.37 -1.07
CA ILE A 135 10.42 -15.12 -0.98
C ILE A 135 10.16 -13.70 -0.48
N THR A 136 10.82 -13.31 0.62
CA THR A 136 10.63 -12.00 1.25
C THR A 136 10.86 -10.84 0.28
N GLN A 137 11.92 -10.91 -0.52
CA GLN A 137 12.27 -9.80 -1.40
C GLN A 137 11.19 -9.51 -2.44
N PRO A 138 10.74 -10.47 -3.25
CA PRO A 138 9.63 -10.20 -4.17
C PRO A 138 8.31 -9.90 -3.44
N ALA A 139 8.05 -10.47 -2.27
CA ALA A 139 6.82 -10.18 -1.50
C ALA A 139 6.75 -8.72 -1.06
N VAL A 140 7.84 -8.18 -0.50
CA VAL A 140 7.91 -6.75 -0.13
C VAL A 140 7.83 -5.86 -1.36
N LEU A 141 8.53 -6.19 -2.44
CA LEU A 141 8.46 -5.42 -3.69
C LEU A 141 7.05 -5.38 -4.28
N ALA A 142 6.29 -6.48 -4.18
CA ALA A 142 4.90 -6.55 -4.62
C ALA A 142 4.01 -5.60 -3.80
N ALA A 143 4.17 -5.60 -2.47
CA ALA A 143 3.43 -4.71 -1.59
C ALA A 143 3.77 -3.24 -1.83
N ASP A 144 5.05 -2.91 -1.92
CA ASP A 144 5.53 -1.56 -2.21
C ASP A 144 4.95 -1.01 -3.52
N THR A 145 5.00 -1.84 -4.57
CA THR A 145 4.48 -1.45 -5.89
C THR A 145 2.95 -1.35 -5.89
N ALA A 146 2.25 -2.26 -5.19
CA ALA A 146 0.81 -2.21 -5.07
C ALA A 146 0.34 -0.93 -4.36
N LEU A 147 1.02 -0.54 -3.27
CA LEU A 147 0.73 0.71 -2.56
C LEU A 147 1.08 1.93 -3.40
N LEU A 148 2.22 1.94 -4.09
CA LEU A 148 2.59 3.02 -5.01
C LEU A 148 1.50 3.26 -6.06
N LYS A 149 1.09 2.19 -6.77
CA LYS A 149 0.03 2.27 -7.78
C LYS A 149 -1.33 2.66 -7.19
N LEU A 150 -1.63 2.21 -5.97
CA LEU A 150 -2.87 2.57 -5.27
C LEU A 150 -2.88 4.05 -4.89
N LEU A 151 -1.79 4.56 -4.31
CA LEU A 151 -1.66 5.98 -3.95
C LEU A 151 -1.76 6.89 -5.17
N GLY A 152 -1.16 6.50 -6.30
CA GLY A 152 -1.28 7.22 -7.57
C GLY A 152 -2.73 7.33 -8.04
N LYS A 153 -3.60 6.33 -7.78
CA LYS A 153 -5.04 6.44 -8.06
C LYS A 153 -5.75 7.52 -7.25
N PHE A 154 -5.19 7.91 -6.12
CA PHE A 154 -5.69 9.02 -5.30
C PHE A 154 -4.95 10.34 -5.57
N GLY A 155 -4.15 10.41 -6.64
CA GLY A 155 -3.38 11.60 -6.99
C GLY A 155 -2.22 11.88 -6.03
N ILE A 156 -1.75 10.87 -5.30
CA ILE A 156 -0.58 10.95 -4.42
C ILE A 156 0.60 10.35 -5.18
N GLU A 157 1.38 11.22 -5.81
CA GLU A 157 2.55 10.86 -6.58
C GLU A 157 3.82 11.40 -5.89
N PRO A 158 4.94 10.68 -5.92
CA PRO A 158 6.17 11.17 -5.31
C PRO A 158 6.90 12.18 -6.19
N ASP A 159 7.38 13.26 -5.60
CA ASP A 159 8.37 14.17 -6.19
C ASP A 159 9.80 13.63 -5.99
N LEU A 160 10.00 12.88 -4.89
CA LEU A 160 11.26 12.28 -4.52
C LEU A 160 11.02 10.83 -4.08
N VAL A 161 11.95 9.95 -4.43
CA VAL A 161 11.93 8.55 -4.01
C VAL A 161 13.28 8.13 -3.43
N ALA A 162 13.26 7.33 -2.38
CA ALA A 162 14.45 6.72 -1.82
C ALA A 162 14.12 5.30 -1.34
N GLY A 163 15.09 4.41 -1.36
CA GLY A 163 14.95 3.03 -0.92
C GLY A 163 16.13 2.59 -0.09
N HIS A 164 15.90 1.63 0.81
CA HIS A 164 16.95 0.98 1.57
C HIS A 164 17.13 -0.46 1.09
N SER A 165 18.31 -0.80 0.57
CA SER A 165 18.65 -2.18 0.14
C SER A 165 17.64 -2.70 -0.90
N LEU A 166 16.73 -3.61 -0.52
CA LEU A 166 15.63 -4.09 -1.37
C LEU A 166 14.74 -2.94 -1.86
N GLY A 167 14.43 -1.99 -1.00
CA GLY A 167 13.57 -0.85 -1.33
C GLY A 167 14.14 0.05 -2.44
N GLU A 168 15.43 -0.06 -2.77
CA GLU A 168 16.01 0.64 -3.91
C GLU A 168 15.33 0.23 -5.23
N TYR A 169 14.90 -1.04 -5.36
CA TYR A 169 14.15 -1.51 -6.53
C TYR A 169 12.74 -0.92 -6.58
N GLY A 170 12.07 -0.76 -5.43
CA GLY A 170 10.80 -0.04 -5.34
C GLY A 170 10.96 1.42 -5.76
N ALA A 171 12.04 2.08 -5.32
CA ALA A 171 12.35 3.44 -5.72
C ALA A 171 12.65 3.56 -7.23
N LEU A 172 13.35 2.57 -7.84
CA LEU A 172 13.59 2.55 -9.29
C LEU A 172 12.31 2.35 -10.11
N ILE A 173 11.35 1.56 -9.60
CA ILE A 173 10.03 1.42 -10.22
C ILE A 173 9.26 2.74 -10.12
N ALA A 174 9.24 3.36 -8.94
CA ALA A 174 8.53 4.62 -8.72
C ALA A 174 9.10 5.77 -9.55
N ALA A 175 10.41 5.75 -9.82
CA ALA A 175 11.08 6.70 -10.69
C ALA A 175 10.97 6.35 -12.19
N GLU A 176 10.22 5.31 -12.56
CA GLU A 176 10.07 4.80 -13.93
C GLU A 176 11.40 4.43 -14.62
N VAL A 177 12.45 4.14 -13.84
CA VAL A 177 13.77 3.74 -14.35
C VAL A 177 13.83 2.26 -14.65
N MET A 178 13.09 1.44 -13.89
CA MET A 178 13.07 -0.02 -14.03
C MET A 178 11.64 -0.52 -14.20
N PRO A 179 11.34 -1.27 -15.26
CA PRO A 179 10.05 -1.95 -15.42
C PRO A 179 9.80 -2.95 -14.29
N LEU A 180 8.54 -3.08 -13.87
CA LEU A 180 8.12 -3.95 -12.78
C LEU A 180 8.59 -5.41 -12.96
N GLU A 181 8.39 -5.97 -14.14
CA GLU A 181 8.78 -7.34 -14.45
C GLU A 181 10.30 -7.56 -14.30
N GLU A 182 11.12 -6.60 -14.76
CA GLU A 182 12.57 -6.66 -14.61
C GLU A 182 13.02 -6.56 -13.16
N ALA A 183 12.33 -5.72 -12.36
CA ALA A 183 12.59 -5.58 -10.95
C ALA A 183 12.30 -6.91 -10.22
N PHE A 184 11.16 -7.55 -10.46
CA PHE A 184 10.84 -8.86 -9.87
C PHE A 184 11.87 -9.92 -10.26
N ARG A 185 12.24 -10.03 -11.52
CA ARG A 185 13.27 -10.98 -11.96
C ARG A 185 14.63 -10.73 -11.31
N THR A 186 14.97 -9.45 -11.11
CA THR A 186 16.23 -9.06 -10.48
C THR A 186 16.24 -9.37 -8.98
N VAL A 187 15.17 -9.02 -8.24
CA VAL A 187 15.11 -9.30 -6.81
C VAL A 187 14.99 -10.80 -6.51
N ALA A 188 14.32 -11.58 -7.37
CA ALA A 188 14.29 -13.02 -7.28
C ALA A 188 15.70 -13.63 -7.37
N ARG A 189 16.48 -13.24 -8.39
CA ARG A 189 17.88 -13.69 -8.52
C ARG A 189 18.76 -13.22 -7.36
N ARG A 190 18.55 -11.98 -6.91
CA ARG A 190 19.25 -11.44 -5.75
C ARG A 190 18.95 -12.25 -4.50
N GLY A 191 17.67 -12.59 -4.26
CA GLY A 191 17.23 -13.40 -3.13
C GLY A 191 17.89 -14.78 -3.14
N THR A 192 17.83 -15.49 -4.25
CA THR A 192 18.48 -16.80 -4.42
C THR A 192 19.99 -16.71 -4.19
N ALA A 193 20.67 -15.75 -4.82
CA ALA A 193 22.12 -15.59 -4.64
C ALA A 193 22.53 -15.27 -3.19
N MET A 194 21.70 -14.53 -2.46
CA MET A 194 21.94 -14.24 -1.04
C MET A 194 21.70 -15.49 -0.17
N ALA A 195 20.65 -16.27 -0.48
CA ALA A 195 20.38 -17.52 0.23
C ALA A 195 21.50 -18.57 0.03
N GLU A 196 22.04 -18.67 -1.19
CA GLU A 196 23.17 -19.58 -1.48
C GLU A 196 24.49 -19.14 -0.81
N ALA A 197 24.63 -17.87 -0.45
CA ALA A 197 25.85 -17.32 0.16
C ALA A 197 25.82 -17.30 1.69
N SER A 198 24.69 -17.70 2.32
CA SER A 198 24.47 -17.68 3.78
C SER A 198 24.70 -19.06 4.37
#